data_628508c7606b1900763b8ab5f38817bc
#
_entry.id   628508c7606b1900763b8ab5f38817bc
#
_cell.length_a   1.000
_cell.length_b   1.000
_cell.length_c   1.000
_cell.angle_alpha   90.00
_cell.angle_beta   90.00
_cell.angle_gamma   90.00
#
_symmetry.space_group_name_H-M   'P 1'
#
loop_
_entity.id
_entity.type
_entity.pdbx_description
1 polymer ?
#
loop_
_entity_poly.entity_id
_entity_poly.type
_entity_poly.pdbx_seq_one_letter_code
_entity_poly.pdbx_strand_id
1 'polypeptide(L)'
;MSNEIHLFTYCLILILQLISAVSNTFILTLFYRISGLSSNKHLRLILYLTISDFLFTICELPYTIYITANWNPYVFNFDPRFMLISSIPLPAQLKISAILTISIALNRNIALIYPGVYLRINQQNYANVTAVIAVAFAVFDVILCFTFSDYEPKPGCGSAGCFVGDEFRYYWGISNTILGFIIVLLSFTIFLKLNHQKNSVLRKSSNDARFRQANRISIGILVSSLIFLTTPSIFVGVFEICGFSAFKLVGPFYAASLLFSGICNATIFIANNGDARRIMTKKTTTSFFYNNNNNNNTNLNT
;
A
#
# COMPACT_ATOMS: atom_id res chain seq x y z
N MET A 1 11.55 14.82 19.21
CA MET A 1 11.49 13.36 19.41
C MET A 1 12.85 12.91 19.87
N SER A 2 12.98 11.98 20.83
CA SER A 2 14.30 11.51 21.24
C SER A 2 14.96 10.71 20.10
N ASN A 3 16.30 10.76 19.99
CA ASN A 3 17.01 10.07 18.91
C ASN A 3 16.82 8.55 18.98
N GLU A 4 16.52 7.99 20.15
CA GLU A 4 16.19 6.58 20.36
C GLU A 4 14.86 6.16 19.69
N ILE A 5 13.85 7.06 19.71
CA ILE A 5 12.57 6.79 19.05
C ILE A 5 12.78 6.71 17.52
N HIS A 6 13.68 7.53 16.96
CA HIS A 6 14.04 7.44 15.56
C HIS A 6 14.65 6.07 15.20
N LEU A 7 15.62 5.59 16.02
CA LEU A 7 16.23 4.28 15.80
C LEU A 7 15.19 3.15 15.84
N PHE A 8 14.33 3.16 16.86
CA PHE A 8 13.24 2.18 16.97
C PHE A 8 12.37 2.20 15.71
N THR A 9 12.01 3.39 15.22
CA THR A 9 11.19 3.55 14.02
C THR A 9 11.90 3.03 12.77
N TYR A 10 13.20 3.29 12.61
CA TYR A 10 13.98 2.80 11.46
C TYR A 10 14.07 1.26 11.46
N CYS A 11 14.34 0.65 12.63
CA CYS A 11 14.32 -0.81 12.77
C CYS A 11 12.94 -1.41 12.47
N LEU A 12 11.87 -0.76 12.95
CA LEU A 12 10.50 -1.18 12.66
C LEU A 12 10.22 -1.14 11.14
N ILE A 13 10.63 -0.09 10.45
CA ILE A 13 10.46 0.04 9.01
C ILE A 13 11.20 -1.09 8.27
N LEU A 14 12.44 -1.40 8.64
CA LEU A 14 13.19 -2.52 8.04
C LEU A 14 12.47 -3.86 8.20
N ILE A 15 11.94 -4.14 9.39
CA ILE A 15 11.15 -5.36 9.65
C ILE A 15 9.90 -5.38 8.76
N LEU A 16 9.18 -4.27 8.68
CA LEU A 16 7.98 -4.15 7.85
C LEU A 16 8.31 -4.29 6.35
N GLN A 17 9.45 -3.78 5.89
CA GLN A 17 9.91 -3.96 4.52
C GLN A 17 10.15 -5.43 4.19
N LEU A 18 10.79 -6.19 5.08
CA LEU A 18 10.99 -7.62 4.89
C LEU A 18 9.65 -8.38 4.80
N ILE A 19 8.72 -8.10 5.71
CA ILE A 19 7.39 -8.71 5.71
C ILE A 19 6.62 -8.34 4.44
N SER A 20 6.65 -7.06 4.05
CA SER A 20 6.00 -6.55 2.84
C SER A 20 6.59 -7.17 1.57
N ALA A 21 7.93 -7.27 1.47
CA ALA A 21 8.59 -7.92 0.35
C ALA A 21 8.16 -9.38 0.18
N VAL A 22 8.17 -10.15 1.26
CA VAL A 22 7.78 -11.57 1.26
C VAL A 22 6.30 -11.73 0.88
N SER A 23 5.41 -10.96 1.52
CA SER A 23 3.97 -11.08 1.30
C SER A 23 3.56 -10.67 -0.12
N ASN A 24 4.08 -9.56 -0.64
CA ASN A 24 3.77 -9.09 -1.99
C ASN A 24 4.39 -10.00 -3.05
N THR A 25 5.64 -10.48 -2.87
CA THR A 25 6.25 -11.49 -3.75
C THR A 25 5.41 -12.76 -3.81
N PHE A 26 4.88 -13.21 -2.69
CA PHE A 26 4.01 -14.38 -2.65
C PHE A 26 2.75 -14.16 -3.50
N ILE A 27 2.09 -13.01 -3.39
CA ILE A 27 0.91 -12.71 -4.20
C ILE A 27 1.25 -12.62 -5.69
N LEU A 28 2.32 -11.93 -6.05
CA LEU A 28 2.77 -11.84 -7.45
C LEU A 28 3.06 -13.22 -8.03
N THR A 29 3.66 -14.11 -7.25
CA THR A 29 3.89 -15.50 -7.64
C THR A 29 2.58 -16.27 -7.84
N LEU A 30 1.55 -16.03 -7.02
CA LEU A 30 0.22 -16.61 -7.20
C LEU A 30 -0.44 -16.13 -8.50
N PHE A 31 -0.37 -14.83 -8.80
CA PHE A 31 -0.88 -14.28 -10.05
C PHE A 31 -0.16 -14.87 -11.27
N TYR A 32 1.14 -15.12 -11.15
CA TYR A 32 1.93 -15.74 -12.24
C TYR A 32 1.58 -17.22 -12.43
N ARG A 33 1.47 -18.00 -11.33
CA ARG A 33 1.29 -19.48 -11.41
C ARG A 33 -0.16 -19.92 -11.65
N ILE A 34 -1.14 -19.12 -11.23
CA ILE A 34 -2.56 -19.50 -11.32
C ILE A 34 -3.21 -18.77 -12.50
N SER A 35 -3.37 -19.46 -13.63
CA SER A 35 -3.99 -18.88 -14.84
C SER A 35 -5.40 -18.31 -14.59
N GLY A 36 -6.19 -18.95 -13.71
CA GLY A 36 -7.50 -18.45 -13.30
C GLY A 36 -7.48 -17.12 -12.56
N LEU A 37 -6.39 -16.81 -11.86
CA LEU A 37 -6.17 -15.56 -11.15
C LEU A 37 -5.69 -14.46 -12.12
N SER A 38 -4.73 -14.82 -12.97
CA SER A 38 -4.18 -13.94 -14.00
C SER A 38 -5.24 -13.50 -15.03
N SER A 39 -6.15 -14.39 -15.41
CA SER A 39 -7.25 -14.09 -16.36
C SER A 39 -8.42 -13.33 -15.73
N ASN A 40 -8.46 -13.17 -14.40
CA ASN A 40 -9.54 -12.47 -13.71
C ASN A 40 -9.41 -10.95 -13.87
N LYS A 41 -10.14 -10.40 -14.84
CA LYS A 41 -10.14 -8.95 -15.14
C LYS A 41 -10.55 -8.07 -13.95
N HIS A 42 -11.35 -8.61 -13.00
CA HIS A 42 -11.80 -7.87 -11.82
C HIS A 42 -10.71 -7.70 -10.75
N LEU A 43 -9.62 -8.45 -10.84
CA LEU A 43 -8.47 -8.38 -9.92
C LEU A 43 -7.28 -7.57 -10.47
N ARG A 44 -7.38 -7.04 -11.69
CA ARG A 44 -6.28 -6.29 -12.33
C ARG A 44 -5.82 -5.06 -11.55
N LEU A 45 -6.75 -4.27 -11.00
CA LEU A 45 -6.41 -3.13 -10.16
C LEU A 45 -5.66 -3.55 -8.89
N ILE A 46 -6.07 -4.69 -8.32
CA ILE A 46 -5.41 -5.25 -7.13
C ILE A 46 -4.01 -5.74 -7.48
N LEU A 47 -3.82 -6.35 -8.66
CA LEU A 47 -2.49 -6.71 -9.15
C LEU A 47 -1.57 -5.49 -9.28
N TYR A 48 -2.06 -4.38 -9.87
CA TYR A 48 -1.27 -3.16 -9.99
C TYR A 48 -0.94 -2.54 -8.63
N LEU A 49 -1.88 -2.57 -7.68
CA LEU A 49 -1.62 -2.14 -6.31
C LEU A 49 -0.52 -3.01 -5.65
N THR A 50 -0.60 -4.34 -5.81
CA THR A 50 0.43 -5.26 -5.28
C THR A 50 1.80 -5.03 -5.94
N ILE A 51 1.84 -4.76 -7.24
CA ILE A 51 3.10 -4.42 -7.94
C ILE A 51 3.67 -3.12 -7.38
N SER A 52 2.86 -2.09 -7.18
CA SER A 52 3.33 -0.82 -6.62
C SER A 52 3.80 -0.96 -5.18
N ASP A 53 3.10 -1.73 -4.33
CA ASP A 53 3.50 -2.02 -2.94
C ASP A 53 4.85 -2.77 -2.90
N PHE A 54 5.07 -3.72 -3.82
CA PHE A 54 6.33 -4.44 -3.94
C PHE A 54 7.47 -3.52 -4.39
N LEU A 55 7.25 -2.72 -5.45
CA LEU A 55 8.25 -1.78 -5.97
C LEU A 55 8.62 -0.74 -4.89
N PHE A 56 7.65 -0.19 -4.20
CA PHE A 56 7.90 0.72 -3.09
C PHE A 56 8.80 0.07 -2.03
N THR A 57 8.47 -1.15 -1.61
CA THR A 57 9.23 -1.88 -0.59
C THR A 57 10.71 -2.03 -0.97
N ILE A 58 11.01 -2.32 -2.24
CA ILE A 58 12.39 -2.49 -2.71
C ILE A 58 13.09 -1.13 -2.94
N CYS A 59 12.39 -0.17 -3.55
CA CYS A 59 12.99 1.13 -3.88
C CYS A 59 13.23 2.01 -2.64
N GLU A 60 12.50 1.81 -1.54
CA GLU A 60 12.69 2.52 -0.27
C GLU A 60 13.82 1.93 0.60
N LEU A 61 14.32 0.72 0.28
CA LEU A 61 15.40 0.08 1.05
C LEU A 61 16.67 0.94 1.15
N PRO A 62 17.20 1.57 0.09
CA PRO A 62 18.39 2.41 0.19
C PRO A 62 18.24 3.54 1.19
N TYR A 63 17.07 4.20 1.23
CA TYR A 63 16.74 5.23 2.20
C TYR A 63 16.79 4.69 3.63
N THR A 64 16.07 3.60 3.89
CA THR A 64 15.95 3.04 5.24
C THR A 64 17.28 2.49 5.75
N ILE A 65 18.07 1.83 4.90
CA ILE A 65 19.41 1.36 5.25
C ILE A 65 20.31 2.55 5.58
N TYR A 66 20.28 3.62 4.76
CA TYR A 66 21.12 4.79 4.95
C TYR A 66 20.84 5.50 6.28
N ILE A 67 19.57 5.78 6.61
CA ILE A 67 19.22 6.44 7.87
C ILE A 67 19.52 5.57 9.10
N THR A 68 19.43 4.24 8.96
CA THR A 68 19.76 3.31 10.04
C THR A 68 21.26 3.20 10.25
N ALA A 69 22.04 3.07 9.17
CA ALA A 69 23.49 2.93 9.22
C ALA A 69 24.22 4.20 9.71
N ASN A 70 23.69 5.38 9.38
CA ASN A 70 24.23 6.67 9.79
C ASN A 70 23.51 7.26 11.02
N TRP A 71 22.80 6.45 11.78
CA TRP A 71 22.17 6.89 13.01
C TRP A 71 23.22 7.26 14.05
N ASN A 72 23.01 8.40 14.71
CA ASN A 72 23.87 8.88 15.79
C ASN A 72 23.01 9.34 16.96
N PRO A 73 23.32 8.92 18.23
CA PRO A 73 22.52 9.31 19.39
C PRO A 73 22.58 10.81 19.73
N TYR A 74 23.60 11.52 19.25
CA TYR A 74 23.83 12.92 19.57
C TYR A 74 23.33 13.88 18.50
N VAL A 75 23.72 13.68 17.23
CA VAL A 75 23.39 14.60 16.13
C VAL A 75 23.19 13.80 14.84
N PHE A 76 22.11 14.09 14.14
CA PHE A 76 21.92 13.61 12.76
C PHE A 76 22.64 14.55 11.78
N ASN A 77 23.48 13.99 10.93
CA ASN A 77 24.15 14.70 9.85
C ASN A 77 24.07 13.88 8.55
N PHE A 78 22.91 13.94 7.90
CA PHE A 78 22.65 13.23 6.68
C PHE A 78 22.99 14.08 5.46
N ASP A 79 23.49 13.45 4.37
CA ASP A 79 23.67 14.09 3.07
C ASP A 79 22.29 14.47 2.48
N PRO A 80 22.02 15.77 2.23
CA PRO A 80 20.74 16.22 1.70
C PRO A 80 20.39 15.61 0.36
N ARG A 81 21.36 15.44 -0.53
CA ARG A 81 21.14 14.88 -1.88
C ARG A 81 20.74 13.42 -1.80
N PHE A 82 21.45 12.63 -1.00
CA PHE A 82 21.12 11.23 -0.83
C PHE A 82 19.76 11.06 -0.16
N MET A 83 19.47 11.84 0.89
CA MET A 83 18.19 11.82 1.60
C MET A 83 17.02 12.12 0.66
N LEU A 84 17.13 13.16 -0.15
CA LEU A 84 16.08 13.55 -1.07
C LEU A 84 15.87 12.48 -2.16
N ILE A 85 16.93 12.03 -2.82
CA ILE A 85 16.84 11.07 -3.93
C ILE A 85 16.33 9.71 -3.45
N SER A 86 16.85 9.21 -2.32
CA SER A 86 16.48 7.90 -1.81
C SER A 86 15.07 7.84 -1.21
N SER A 87 14.51 8.99 -0.81
CA SER A 87 13.15 9.07 -0.27
C SER A 87 12.04 9.30 -1.32
N ILE A 88 12.40 9.47 -2.61
CA ILE A 88 11.43 9.63 -3.71
C ILE A 88 10.34 8.54 -3.77
N PRO A 89 10.63 7.27 -3.48
CA PRO A 89 9.60 6.24 -3.52
C PRO A 89 8.40 6.53 -2.60
N LEU A 90 8.60 7.25 -1.49
CA LEU A 90 7.55 7.56 -0.53
C LEU A 90 6.41 8.43 -1.13
N PRO A 91 6.68 9.66 -1.65
CA PRO A 91 5.63 10.48 -2.26
C PRO A 91 5.03 9.82 -3.51
N ALA A 92 5.84 9.12 -4.32
CA ALA A 92 5.37 8.43 -5.50
C ALA A 92 4.38 7.31 -5.15
N GLN A 93 4.72 6.45 -4.17
CA GLN A 93 3.85 5.36 -3.75
C GLN A 93 2.55 5.86 -3.16
N LEU A 94 2.58 6.92 -2.35
CA LEU A 94 1.37 7.49 -1.78
C LEU A 94 0.38 7.90 -2.87
N LYS A 95 0.88 8.59 -3.90
CA LYS A 95 0.05 9.04 -5.02
C LYS A 95 -0.51 7.87 -5.82
N ILE A 96 0.32 6.88 -6.15
CA ILE A 96 -0.11 5.67 -6.87
C ILE A 96 -1.17 4.91 -6.07
N SER A 97 -0.92 4.65 -4.78
CA SER A 97 -1.86 3.93 -3.91
C SER A 97 -3.19 4.67 -3.77
N ALA A 98 -3.18 6.00 -3.62
CA ALA A 98 -4.41 6.79 -3.52
C ALA A 98 -5.25 6.68 -4.80
N ILE A 99 -4.64 6.87 -5.97
CA ILE A 99 -5.34 6.82 -7.26
C ILE A 99 -5.88 5.42 -7.56
N LEU A 100 -5.08 4.37 -7.32
CA LEU A 100 -5.53 2.99 -7.48
C LEU A 100 -6.68 2.66 -6.52
N THR A 101 -6.61 3.12 -5.26
CA THR A 101 -7.68 2.94 -4.26
C THR A 101 -8.96 3.65 -4.67
N ILE A 102 -8.89 4.91 -5.14
CA ILE A 102 -10.04 5.64 -5.69
C ILE A 102 -10.67 4.84 -6.84
N SER A 103 -9.86 4.33 -7.74
CA SER A 103 -10.34 3.58 -8.90
C SER A 103 -10.97 2.23 -8.50
N ILE A 104 -10.43 1.55 -7.49
CA ILE A 104 -11.05 0.36 -6.90
C ILE A 104 -12.42 0.74 -6.31
N ALA A 105 -12.50 1.83 -5.55
CA ALA A 105 -13.75 2.30 -4.95
C ALA A 105 -14.79 2.70 -6.01
N LEU A 106 -14.39 3.45 -7.04
CA LEU A 106 -15.25 3.81 -8.17
C LEU A 106 -15.78 2.59 -8.89
N ASN A 107 -14.90 1.64 -9.21
CA ASN A 107 -15.29 0.41 -9.89
C ASN A 107 -16.32 -0.39 -9.07
N ARG A 108 -16.19 -0.41 -7.74
CA ARG A 108 -17.17 -1.06 -6.85
C ARG A 108 -18.48 -0.28 -6.76
N ASN A 109 -18.42 1.04 -6.68
CA ASN A 109 -19.62 1.88 -6.72
C ASN A 109 -20.42 1.67 -8.01
N ILE A 110 -19.75 1.68 -9.17
CA ILE A 110 -20.39 1.43 -10.46
C ILE A 110 -21.03 0.03 -10.49
N ALA A 111 -20.34 -0.99 -9.99
CA ALA A 111 -20.85 -2.35 -9.93
C ALA A 111 -22.10 -2.50 -9.04
N LEU A 112 -22.18 -1.72 -7.96
CA LEU A 112 -23.29 -1.77 -6.99
C LEU A 112 -24.48 -0.89 -7.38
N ILE A 113 -24.22 0.27 -8.00
CA ILE A 113 -25.25 1.27 -8.32
C ILE A 113 -25.78 1.07 -9.73
N TYR A 114 -24.87 0.82 -10.68
CA TYR A 114 -25.16 0.73 -12.12
C TYR A 114 -24.62 -0.57 -12.74
N PRO A 115 -25.18 -1.77 -12.36
CA PRO A 115 -24.64 -3.06 -12.80
C PRO A 115 -24.65 -3.21 -14.34
N GLY A 116 -25.62 -2.62 -15.04
CA GLY A 116 -25.67 -2.65 -16.50
C GLY A 116 -24.52 -1.87 -17.17
N VAL A 117 -24.10 -0.75 -16.59
CA VAL A 117 -22.93 0.02 -17.04
C VAL A 117 -21.64 -0.74 -16.74
N TYR A 118 -21.55 -1.31 -15.53
CA TYR A 118 -20.39 -2.13 -15.13
C TYR A 118 -20.08 -3.26 -16.09
N LEU A 119 -21.11 -3.97 -16.59
CA LEU A 119 -20.95 -5.07 -17.55
C LEU A 119 -20.44 -4.62 -18.92
N ARG A 120 -20.66 -3.34 -19.29
CA ARG A 120 -20.19 -2.78 -20.58
C ARG A 120 -18.75 -2.26 -20.48
N ILE A 121 -18.23 -2.00 -19.29
CA ILE A 121 -16.87 -1.51 -19.09
C ILE A 121 -15.87 -2.63 -19.33
N ASN A 122 -14.90 -2.38 -20.21
CA ASN A 122 -13.74 -3.25 -20.32
C ASN A 122 -12.82 -3.06 -19.09
N GLN A 123 -12.94 -3.98 -18.12
CA GLN A 123 -12.23 -3.92 -16.84
C GLN A 123 -10.70 -3.92 -17.00
N GLN A 124 -10.18 -4.52 -18.07
CA GLN A 124 -8.75 -4.52 -18.34
C GLN A 124 -8.27 -3.15 -18.81
N ASN A 125 -8.97 -2.52 -19.75
CA ASN A 125 -8.63 -1.19 -20.23
C ASN A 125 -8.79 -0.16 -19.10
N TYR A 126 -9.84 -0.26 -18.29
CA TYR A 126 -10.04 0.58 -17.13
C TYR A 126 -8.85 0.50 -16.17
N ALA A 127 -8.38 -0.70 -15.83
CA ALA A 127 -7.24 -0.88 -14.94
C ALA A 127 -5.94 -0.33 -15.55
N ASN A 128 -5.69 -0.57 -16.85
CA ASN A 128 -4.50 -0.08 -17.54
C ASN A 128 -4.45 1.46 -17.58
N VAL A 129 -5.56 2.09 -17.95
CA VAL A 129 -5.66 3.56 -17.98
C VAL A 129 -5.46 4.15 -16.58
N THR A 130 -6.07 3.54 -15.57
CA THR A 130 -5.85 3.96 -14.18
C THR A 130 -4.38 3.87 -13.77
N ALA A 131 -3.69 2.78 -14.11
CA ALA A 131 -2.28 2.60 -13.78
C ALA A 131 -1.41 3.68 -14.45
N VAL A 132 -1.67 4.00 -15.73
CA VAL A 132 -0.96 5.07 -16.44
C VAL A 132 -1.21 6.43 -15.78
N ILE A 133 -2.44 6.74 -15.43
CA ILE A 133 -2.80 7.97 -14.72
C ILE A 133 -2.08 8.04 -13.36
N ALA A 134 -2.08 6.95 -12.60
CA ALA A 134 -1.43 6.90 -11.28
C ALA A 134 0.08 7.17 -11.38
N VAL A 135 0.76 6.56 -12.35
CA VAL A 135 2.19 6.80 -12.60
C VAL A 135 2.44 8.23 -13.07
N ALA A 136 1.60 8.78 -13.96
CA ALA A 136 1.74 10.16 -14.43
C ALA A 136 1.66 11.18 -13.28
N PHE A 137 0.70 11.00 -12.35
CA PHE A 137 0.60 11.86 -11.17
C PHE A 137 1.77 11.66 -10.20
N ALA A 138 2.27 10.43 -10.03
CA ALA A 138 3.46 10.18 -9.21
C ALA A 138 4.70 10.86 -9.80
N VAL A 139 4.92 10.77 -11.09
CA VAL A 139 6.02 11.46 -11.79
C VAL A 139 5.90 12.97 -11.64
N PHE A 140 4.68 13.51 -11.76
CA PHE A 140 4.43 14.93 -11.54
C PHE A 140 4.81 15.38 -10.11
N ASP A 141 4.41 14.61 -9.09
CA ASP A 141 4.80 14.89 -7.70
C ASP A 141 6.31 14.84 -7.50
N VAL A 142 7.00 13.88 -8.14
CA VAL A 142 8.47 13.77 -8.08
C VAL A 142 9.15 14.99 -8.72
N ILE A 143 8.65 15.46 -9.86
CA ILE A 143 9.18 16.67 -10.52
C ILE A 143 9.01 17.87 -9.60
N LEU A 144 7.82 18.06 -9.01
CA LEU A 144 7.58 19.15 -8.06
C LEU A 144 8.47 19.05 -6.82
N CYS A 145 8.67 17.83 -6.30
CA CYS A 145 9.54 17.58 -5.16
C CYS A 145 10.97 18.08 -5.42
N PHE A 146 11.54 17.76 -6.58
CA PHE A 146 12.88 18.24 -6.95
C PHE A 146 12.93 19.74 -7.23
N THR A 147 11.88 20.29 -7.83
CA THR A 147 11.83 21.73 -8.21
C THR A 147 11.77 22.63 -6.97
N PHE A 148 11.05 22.21 -5.94
CA PHE A 148 10.81 23.00 -4.73
C PHE A 148 11.67 22.58 -3.52
N SER A 149 12.65 21.69 -3.69
CA SER A 149 13.49 21.26 -2.58
C SER A 149 14.88 21.90 -2.62
N ASP A 150 15.33 22.34 -1.45
CA ASP A 150 16.66 22.89 -1.26
C ASP A 150 17.63 21.79 -0.82
N TYR A 151 18.84 21.79 -1.41
CA TYR A 151 19.88 20.79 -1.10
C TYR A 151 20.79 21.27 0.05
N GLU A 152 20.22 21.97 1.04
CA GLU A 152 20.98 22.48 2.16
C GLU A 152 21.08 21.46 3.29
N PRO A 153 22.26 21.37 3.94
CA PRO A 153 22.42 20.53 5.14
C PRO A 153 21.50 21.01 6.28
N LYS A 154 20.76 20.08 6.88
CA LYS A 154 19.86 20.37 8.01
C LYS A 154 20.25 19.49 9.20
N PRO A 155 21.24 19.93 10.02
CA PRO A 155 21.69 19.15 11.17
C PRO A 155 20.56 18.97 12.19
N GLY A 156 20.52 17.79 12.83
CA GLY A 156 19.51 17.45 13.83
C GLY A 156 18.19 16.95 13.25
N CYS A 157 18.05 16.80 11.94
CA CYS A 157 16.86 16.24 11.33
C CYS A 157 16.99 14.76 10.95
N GLY A 158 16.12 13.92 11.50
CA GLY A 158 16.09 12.48 11.30
C GLY A 158 15.11 12.00 10.20
N SER A 159 14.55 12.88 9.37
CA SER A 159 13.57 12.48 8.37
C SER A 159 13.74 13.18 7.02
N ALA A 160 13.33 12.52 5.92
CA ALA A 160 13.33 13.10 4.58
C ALA A 160 12.50 14.40 4.50
N GLY A 161 11.47 14.53 5.33
CA GLY A 161 10.58 15.68 5.32
C GLY A 161 11.26 17.02 5.62
N CYS A 162 12.44 17.03 6.23
CA CYS A 162 13.21 18.25 6.47
C CYS A 162 13.95 18.77 5.22
N PHE A 163 14.30 17.84 4.32
CA PHE A 163 15.04 18.15 3.09
C PHE A 163 14.11 18.52 1.93
N VAL A 164 12.83 18.29 2.12
CA VAL A 164 11.77 18.66 1.15
C VAL A 164 11.32 20.09 1.42
N GLY A 165 11.20 20.91 0.36
CA GLY A 165 10.79 22.31 0.46
C GLY A 165 9.38 22.50 1.04
N ASP A 166 9.18 23.62 1.73
CA ASP A 166 7.92 23.94 2.39
C ASP A 166 6.75 24.02 1.41
N GLU A 167 6.99 24.57 0.22
CA GLU A 167 5.99 24.71 -0.86
C GLU A 167 5.51 23.35 -1.35
N PHE A 168 6.44 22.41 -1.57
CA PHE A 168 6.08 21.04 -1.96
C PHE A 168 5.30 20.34 -0.86
N ARG A 169 5.71 20.45 0.42
CA ARG A 169 5.00 19.81 1.54
C ARG A 169 3.57 20.31 1.64
N TYR A 170 3.36 21.62 1.50
CA TYR A 170 2.04 22.23 1.53
C TYR A 170 1.16 21.71 0.37
N TYR A 171 1.66 21.77 -0.85
CA TYR A 171 0.98 21.20 -2.02
C TYR A 171 0.65 19.71 -1.82
N TRP A 172 1.65 18.93 -1.43
CA TRP A 172 1.54 17.49 -1.27
C TRP A 172 0.56 17.10 -0.15
N GLY A 173 0.59 17.80 0.98
CA GLY A 173 -0.35 17.64 2.09
C GLY A 173 -1.79 17.90 1.66
N ILE A 174 -2.07 19.03 0.99
CA ILE A 174 -3.42 19.38 0.51
C ILE A 174 -3.90 18.39 -0.54
N SER A 175 -3.07 18.07 -1.54
CA SER A 175 -3.48 17.19 -2.64
C SER A 175 -3.82 15.78 -2.12
N ASN A 176 -3.03 15.24 -1.18
CA ASN A 176 -3.31 13.93 -0.58
C ASN A 176 -4.53 13.95 0.35
N THR A 177 -4.76 15.07 1.04
CA THR A 177 -5.99 15.27 1.83
C THR A 177 -7.23 15.25 0.94
N ILE A 178 -7.22 15.93 -0.20
CA ILE A 178 -8.33 15.91 -1.16
C ILE A 178 -8.57 14.49 -1.66
N LEU A 179 -7.53 13.76 -2.08
CA LEU A 179 -7.64 12.37 -2.52
C LEU A 179 -8.19 11.48 -1.38
N GLY A 180 -7.75 11.70 -0.14
CA GLY A 180 -8.25 11.02 1.04
C GLY A 180 -9.75 11.24 1.26
N PHE A 181 -10.24 12.47 1.15
CA PHE A 181 -11.67 12.77 1.23
C PHE A 181 -12.48 12.05 0.14
N ILE A 182 -11.96 11.99 -1.09
CA ILE A 182 -12.62 11.24 -2.18
C ILE A 182 -12.72 9.76 -1.82
N ILE A 183 -11.66 9.15 -1.26
CA ILE A 183 -11.67 7.74 -0.81
C ILE A 183 -12.74 7.54 0.27
N VAL A 184 -12.82 8.43 1.27
CA VAL A 184 -13.81 8.36 2.34
C VAL A 184 -15.23 8.40 1.77
N LEU A 185 -15.55 9.38 0.92
CA LEU A 185 -16.86 9.54 0.31
C LEU A 185 -17.27 8.31 -0.52
N LEU A 186 -16.37 7.80 -1.36
CA LEU A 186 -16.64 6.62 -2.17
C LEU A 186 -16.81 5.36 -1.32
N SER A 187 -16.02 5.19 -0.28
CA SER A 187 -16.12 4.06 0.65
C SER A 187 -17.42 4.12 1.45
N PHE A 188 -17.84 5.30 1.86
CA PHE A 188 -19.09 5.50 2.57
C PHE A 188 -20.31 5.14 1.69
N THR A 189 -20.32 5.54 0.42
CA THR A 189 -21.39 5.14 -0.52
C THR A 189 -21.49 3.63 -0.70
N ILE A 190 -20.34 2.92 -0.77
CA ILE A 190 -20.31 1.45 -0.82
C ILE A 190 -20.92 0.85 0.44
N PHE A 191 -20.52 1.37 1.61
CA PHE A 191 -21.02 0.88 2.91
C PHE A 191 -22.55 1.03 3.03
N LEU A 192 -23.08 2.22 2.69
CA LEU A 192 -24.54 2.46 2.70
C LEU A 192 -25.29 1.50 1.78
N LYS A 193 -24.79 1.30 0.55
CA LYS A 193 -25.41 0.37 -0.41
C LYS A 193 -25.39 -1.08 0.06
N LEU A 194 -24.28 -1.53 0.63
CA LEU A 194 -24.17 -2.88 1.16
C LEU A 194 -25.10 -3.12 2.35
N ASN A 195 -25.25 -2.13 3.23
CA ASN A 195 -26.16 -2.20 4.37
C ASN A 195 -27.61 -2.26 3.90
N HIS A 196 -27.99 -1.45 2.91
CA HIS A 196 -29.33 -1.48 2.33
C HIS A 196 -29.64 -2.82 1.64
N GLN A 197 -28.65 -3.38 0.90
CA GLN A 197 -28.82 -4.67 0.22
C GLN A 197 -28.90 -5.89 1.17
N LYS A 198 -28.39 -5.80 2.39
CA LYS A 198 -28.56 -6.84 3.42
C LYS A 198 -30.04 -7.05 3.77
N ASN A 199 -30.82 -5.99 3.72
CA ASN A 199 -32.24 -5.98 4.10
C ASN A 199 -33.17 -6.35 2.93
N SER A 200 -32.68 -6.47 1.71
CA SER A 200 -33.48 -6.84 0.54
C SER A 200 -33.22 -8.29 0.11
N VAL A 201 -34.31 -9.06 0.00
CA VAL A 201 -34.33 -10.50 -0.36
C VAL A 201 -33.87 -10.76 -1.83
N LEU A 202 -33.53 -9.73 -2.60
CA LEU A 202 -33.17 -9.80 -4.03
C LEU A 202 -31.72 -10.24 -4.33
N ARG A 203 -31.06 -10.96 -3.42
CA ARG A 203 -29.68 -11.40 -3.54
C ARG A 203 -29.45 -12.62 -4.43
N LYS A 204 -30.36 -12.97 -5.34
CA LYS A 204 -30.30 -14.24 -6.08
C LYS A 204 -29.62 -14.20 -7.46
N SER A 205 -29.09 -13.05 -7.91
CA SER A 205 -28.63 -12.91 -9.31
C SER A 205 -27.14 -12.61 -9.53
N SER A 206 -26.24 -12.78 -8.57
CA SER A 206 -24.81 -12.74 -8.90
C SER A 206 -24.18 -14.11 -8.71
N ASN A 207 -24.37 -14.99 -9.69
CA ASN A 207 -23.84 -16.36 -9.68
C ASN A 207 -22.33 -16.45 -9.97
N ASP A 208 -21.63 -15.32 -10.15
CA ASP A 208 -20.20 -15.37 -10.43
C ASP A 208 -19.38 -15.33 -9.11
N ALA A 209 -18.86 -16.50 -8.72
CA ALA A 209 -18.00 -16.65 -7.55
C ALA A 209 -16.76 -15.74 -7.63
N ARG A 210 -16.24 -15.48 -8.84
CA ARG A 210 -15.09 -14.57 -9.07
C ARG A 210 -15.43 -13.12 -8.76
N PHE A 211 -16.64 -12.66 -9.11
CA PHE A 211 -17.11 -11.32 -8.79
C PHE A 211 -17.26 -11.12 -7.28
N ARG A 212 -17.85 -12.09 -6.57
CA ARG A 212 -18.00 -12.03 -5.11
C ARG A 212 -16.66 -12.01 -4.39
N GLN A 213 -15.71 -12.81 -4.86
CA GLN A 213 -14.35 -12.84 -4.36
C GLN A 213 -13.67 -11.46 -4.53
N ALA A 214 -13.69 -10.92 -5.75
CA ALA A 214 -13.12 -9.62 -6.05
C ALA A 214 -13.77 -8.49 -5.20
N ASN A 215 -15.08 -8.57 -4.95
CA ASN A 215 -15.78 -7.59 -4.12
C ASN A 215 -15.33 -7.64 -2.65
N ARG A 216 -15.17 -8.84 -2.06
CA ARG A 216 -14.67 -9.00 -0.68
C ARG A 216 -13.26 -8.46 -0.53
N ILE A 217 -12.37 -8.78 -1.47
CA ILE A 217 -10.99 -8.30 -1.45
C ILE A 217 -10.97 -6.78 -1.56
N SER A 218 -11.73 -6.20 -2.49
CA SER A 218 -11.78 -4.73 -2.67
C SER A 218 -12.29 -4.00 -1.44
N ILE A 219 -13.33 -4.50 -0.78
CA ILE A 219 -13.86 -3.89 0.45
C ILE A 219 -12.80 -3.94 1.56
N GLY A 220 -12.11 -5.07 1.72
CA GLY A 220 -11.02 -5.18 2.69
C GLY A 220 -9.89 -4.17 2.41
N ILE A 221 -9.46 -4.04 1.15
CA ILE A 221 -8.44 -3.08 0.73
C ILE A 221 -8.90 -1.64 1.03
N LEU A 222 -10.17 -1.30 0.77
CA LEU A 222 -10.71 0.03 1.06
C LEU A 222 -10.66 0.34 2.56
N VAL A 223 -11.04 -0.61 3.41
CA VAL A 223 -10.94 -0.45 4.88
C VAL A 223 -9.49 -0.27 5.32
N SER A 224 -8.56 -1.09 4.81
CA SER A 224 -7.13 -0.95 5.06
C SER A 224 -6.61 0.43 4.64
N SER A 225 -6.97 0.87 3.43
CA SER A 225 -6.56 2.18 2.90
C SER A 225 -7.15 3.36 3.70
N LEU A 226 -8.36 3.24 4.24
CA LEU A 226 -8.93 4.27 5.12
C LEU A 226 -8.09 4.43 6.39
N ILE A 227 -7.61 3.34 6.98
CA ILE A 227 -6.86 3.36 8.24
C ILE A 227 -5.41 3.80 8.00
N PHE A 228 -4.72 3.19 7.04
CA PHE A 228 -3.27 3.32 6.90
C PHE A 228 -2.82 4.33 5.84
N LEU A 229 -3.67 4.68 4.90
CA LEU A 229 -3.36 5.66 3.85
C LEU A 229 -4.07 6.99 4.12
N THR A 230 -5.41 6.95 4.25
CA THR A 230 -6.25 8.14 4.27
C THR A 230 -6.15 8.89 5.60
N THR A 231 -6.21 8.18 6.73
CA THR A 231 -6.13 8.80 8.05
C THR A 231 -4.80 9.54 8.25
N PRO A 232 -3.62 8.94 8.04
CA PRO A 232 -2.36 9.69 8.13
C PRO A 232 -2.27 10.86 7.16
N SER A 233 -2.78 10.71 5.92
CA SER A 233 -2.75 11.78 4.91
C SER A 233 -3.57 13.00 5.33
N ILE A 234 -4.77 12.78 5.87
CA ILE A 234 -5.63 13.86 6.38
C ILE A 234 -4.96 14.55 7.58
N PHE A 235 -4.41 13.79 8.53
CA PHE A 235 -3.70 14.36 9.67
C PHE A 235 -2.52 15.22 9.24
N VAL A 236 -1.64 14.70 8.38
CA VAL A 236 -0.49 15.45 7.88
C VAL A 236 -0.94 16.71 7.15
N GLY A 237 -1.94 16.62 6.25
CA GLY A 237 -2.43 17.77 5.50
C GLY A 237 -3.07 18.83 6.39
N VAL A 238 -3.86 18.45 7.41
CA VAL A 238 -4.46 19.39 8.36
C VAL A 238 -3.37 20.10 9.18
N PHE A 239 -2.36 19.37 9.65
CA PHE A 239 -1.26 19.97 10.42
C PHE A 239 -0.44 20.95 9.56
N GLU A 240 -0.16 20.63 8.29
CA GLU A 240 0.54 21.55 7.37
C GLU A 240 -0.29 22.83 7.13
N ILE A 241 -1.62 22.74 6.99
CA ILE A 241 -2.52 23.92 6.88
C ILE A 241 -2.48 24.76 8.16
N CYS A 242 -2.35 24.13 9.33
CA CYS A 242 -2.23 24.83 10.61
C CYS A 242 -0.83 25.43 10.85
N GLY A 243 0.11 25.29 9.91
CA GLY A 243 1.48 25.80 10.03
C GLY A 243 2.43 24.91 10.82
N PHE A 244 1.98 23.69 11.20
CA PHE A 244 2.82 22.68 11.86
C PHE A 244 3.28 21.64 10.86
N SER A 245 4.58 21.52 10.61
CA SER A 245 5.10 20.51 9.72
C SER A 245 5.14 19.14 10.38
N ALA A 246 4.00 18.43 10.31
CA ALA A 246 3.90 17.06 10.80
C ALA A 246 4.83 16.11 10.02
N PHE A 247 5.04 16.35 8.72
CA PHE A 247 5.90 15.50 7.91
C PHE A 247 7.38 15.53 8.36
N LYS A 248 7.86 16.65 8.87
CA LYS A 248 9.21 16.74 9.48
C LYS A 248 9.34 15.86 10.73
N LEU A 249 8.28 15.78 11.54
CA LEU A 249 8.25 15.02 12.79
C LEU A 249 7.91 13.55 12.59
N VAL A 250 6.94 13.25 11.69
CA VAL A 250 6.28 11.95 11.55
C VAL A 250 6.68 11.26 10.24
N GLY A 251 7.59 11.85 9.44
CA GLY A 251 7.98 11.31 8.14
C GLY A 251 8.32 9.81 8.12
N PRO A 252 9.16 9.30 9.04
CA PRO A 252 9.46 7.87 9.09
C PRO A 252 8.23 7.00 9.42
N PHE A 253 7.31 7.46 10.27
CA PHE A 253 6.06 6.73 10.57
C PHE A 253 5.13 6.66 9.36
N TYR A 254 5.24 7.62 8.44
CA TYR A 254 4.44 7.61 7.23
C TYR A 254 4.84 6.47 6.29
N ALA A 255 6.16 6.21 6.15
CA ALA A 255 6.68 5.05 5.43
C ALA A 255 6.20 3.73 6.08
N ALA A 256 6.24 3.64 7.43
CA ALA A 256 5.72 2.50 8.16
C ALA A 256 4.22 2.27 7.86
N SER A 257 3.41 3.33 7.83
CA SER A 257 1.97 3.24 7.55
C SER A 257 1.68 2.71 6.14
N LEU A 258 2.44 3.15 5.12
CA LEU A 258 2.34 2.62 3.75
C LEU A 258 2.72 1.14 3.67
N LEU A 259 3.80 0.73 4.35
CA LEU A 259 4.21 -0.69 4.40
C LEU A 259 3.14 -1.55 5.09
N PHE A 260 2.56 -1.07 6.19
CA PHE A 260 1.42 -1.73 6.84
C PHE A 260 0.24 -1.86 5.90
N SER A 261 -0.10 -0.82 5.13
CA SER A 261 -1.15 -0.89 4.12
C SER A 261 -0.88 -2.00 3.11
N GLY A 262 0.33 -2.10 2.55
CA GLY A 262 0.74 -3.14 1.62
C GLY A 262 0.64 -4.55 2.22
N ILE A 263 1.09 -4.74 3.48
CA ILE A 263 0.98 -6.02 4.20
C ILE A 263 -0.49 -6.39 4.43
N CYS A 264 -1.34 -5.43 4.84
CA CYS A 264 -2.77 -5.65 5.03
C CYS A 264 -3.45 -6.01 3.71
N ASN A 265 -3.15 -5.31 2.62
CA ASN A 265 -3.67 -5.63 1.28
C ASN A 265 -3.33 -7.07 0.89
N ALA A 266 -2.08 -7.50 1.12
CA ALA A 266 -1.61 -8.85 0.88
C ALA A 266 -2.37 -9.88 1.73
N THR A 267 -2.52 -9.62 3.02
CA THR A 267 -3.21 -10.50 3.95
C THR A 267 -4.70 -10.64 3.60
N ILE A 268 -5.36 -9.53 3.27
CA ILE A 268 -6.76 -9.51 2.85
C ILE A 268 -6.94 -10.31 1.55
N PHE A 269 -6.02 -10.17 0.60
CA PHE A 269 -6.06 -10.94 -0.64
C PHE A 269 -5.97 -12.43 -0.37
N ILE A 270 -5.01 -12.88 0.43
CA ILE A 270 -4.81 -14.30 0.79
C ILE A 270 -6.03 -14.85 1.54
N ALA A 271 -6.53 -14.11 2.53
CA ALA A 271 -7.67 -14.53 3.36
C ALA A 271 -8.95 -14.73 2.55
N ASN A 272 -9.17 -13.92 1.51
CA ASN A 272 -10.37 -13.97 0.69
C ASN A 272 -10.20 -14.77 -0.62
N ASN A 273 -9.01 -15.30 -0.89
CA ASN A 273 -8.75 -16.11 -2.08
C ASN A 273 -8.63 -17.59 -1.70
N GLY A 274 -9.61 -18.41 -2.16
CA GLY A 274 -9.65 -19.86 -1.86
C GLY A 274 -8.46 -20.61 -2.45
N ASP A 275 -7.99 -20.24 -3.64
CA ASP A 275 -6.85 -20.88 -4.30
C ASP A 275 -5.54 -20.55 -3.58
N ALA A 276 -5.37 -19.29 -3.15
CA ALA A 276 -4.23 -18.88 -2.35
C ALA A 276 -4.18 -19.65 -1.03
N ARG A 277 -5.31 -19.78 -0.32
CA ARG A 277 -5.38 -20.57 0.93
C ARG A 277 -5.05 -22.04 0.73
N ARG A 278 -5.57 -22.68 -0.32
CA ARG A 278 -5.28 -24.09 -0.63
C ARG A 278 -3.81 -24.34 -0.89
N ILE A 279 -3.11 -23.41 -1.55
CA ILE A 279 -1.67 -23.54 -1.80
C ILE A 279 -0.88 -23.42 -0.50
N MET A 280 -1.25 -22.48 0.37
CA MET A 280 -0.61 -22.33 1.69
C MET A 280 -0.80 -23.59 2.54
N THR A 281 -2.02 -24.11 2.64
CA THR A 281 -2.31 -25.30 3.47
C THR A 281 -1.63 -26.56 2.92
N LYS A 282 -1.62 -26.78 1.59
CA LYS A 282 -0.90 -27.91 0.99
C LYS A 282 0.61 -27.88 1.25
N LYS A 283 1.23 -26.68 1.15
CA LYS A 283 2.67 -26.52 1.44
C LYS A 283 3.00 -26.79 2.91
N THR A 284 2.12 -26.38 3.82
CA THR A 284 2.29 -26.61 5.26
C THR A 284 2.17 -28.11 5.59
N THR A 285 1.22 -28.80 4.98
CA THR A 285 1.01 -30.25 5.19
C THR A 285 2.18 -31.07 4.67
N THR A 286 2.70 -30.76 3.45
CA THR A 286 3.87 -31.47 2.88
C THR A 286 5.14 -31.23 3.66
N SER A 287 5.37 -30.03 4.20
CA SER A 287 6.55 -29.76 5.05
C SER A 287 6.47 -30.46 6.40
N PHE A 288 5.29 -30.61 6.97
CA PHE A 288 5.07 -31.34 8.22
C PHE A 288 5.33 -32.87 8.06
N PHE A 289 4.85 -33.44 6.96
CA PHE A 289 5.09 -34.86 6.66
C PHE A 289 6.56 -35.16 6.34
N TYR A 290 7.25 -34.25 5.64
CA TYR A 290 8.67 -34.39 5.33
C TYR A 290 9.55 -34.32 6.60
N ASN A 291 9.25 -33.41 7.53
CA ASN A 291 9.97 -33.29 8.81
C ASN A 291 9.71 -34.50 9.73
N ASN A 292 8.50 -35.04 9.77
CA ASN A 292 8.21 -36.23 10.57
C ASN A 292 8.90 -37.50 10.03
N ASN A 293 9.02 -37.65 8.72
CA ASN A 293 9.74 -38.79 8.14
C ASN A 293 11.26 -38.73 8.39
N ASN A 294 11.86 -37.53 8.41
CA ASN A 294 13.28 -37.39 8.76
C ASN A 294 13.55 -37.68 10.23
N ASN A 295 12.64 -37.30 11.14
CA ASN A 295 12.80 -37.60 12.57
C ASN A 295 12.60 -39.10 12.89
N ASN A 296 11.79 -39.83 12.14
CA ASN A 296 11.60 -41.26 12.32
C ASN A 296 12.78 -42.08 11.76
N ASN A 297 13.49 -41.59 10.73
CA ASN A 297 14.66 -42.28 10.19
C ASN A 297 15.94 -42.06 11.01
N THR A 298 16.02 -41.02 11.85
CA THR A 298 17.15 -40.80 12.77
C THR A 298 17.05 -41.68 14.05
N ASN A 299 15.85 -42.15 14.40
CA ASN A 299 15.65 -42.99 15.58
C ASN A 299 15.74 -44.53 15.31
N LEU A 300 15.98 -44.92 14.05
CA LEU A 300 16.17 -46.32 13.66
C LEU A 300 17.64 -46.72 13.49
N ASN A 301 18.58 -45.79 13.65
CA ASN A 301 20.03 -46.01 13.50
C ASN A 301 20.83 -45.80 14.79
N THR A 302 20.17 -45.82 15.94
CA THR A 302 20.79 -45.96 17.27
C THR A 302 20.28 -47.26 17.91
#